data_32b9eaa2da116a3ec4a884442cede397
#
_entry.id   32b9eaa2da116a3ec4a884442cede397
#
_cell.length_a   1.000
_cell.length_b   1.000
_cell.length_c   1.000
_cell.angle_alpha   90.00
_cell.angle_beta   90.00
_cell.angle_gamma   90.00
#
_symmetry.space_group_name_H-M   'P 1'
#
loop_
_entity.id
_entity.type
_entity.pdbx_description
1 polymer ?
#
loop_
_entity_poly.entity_id
_entity_poly.type
_entity_poly.pdbx_seq_one_letter_code
_entity_poly.pdbx_strand_id
1 'polypeptide(L)'
;MSTQPTHFALLARLLHWLMAVMIIAMLFIGAGMVTSVSQRHEWLIHLHKPLGIAILLLVVVRLLVRFSTRQPPLPDDLPGWQVLAAKASHVLLYALMLVLPLLGWAMISASGEPVMLSNTLQLPSILPADAQVFALLRKAHGYLAYLLFLTVLLHLAAALFHGWVRRDEVLDSMLRGRDRD
;
A
#
# COMPACT_ATOMS: atom_id res chain seq x y z
N MET A 1 -8.68 -17.29 30.85
CA MET A 1 -8.72 -15.92 30.30
C MET A 1 -7.65 -15.83 29.24
N SER A 2 -7.98 -15.66 27.95
CA SER A 2 -6.97 -15.51 26.89
C SER A 2 -6.42 -14.09 26.98
N THR A 3 -5.17 -13.91 27.35
CA THR A 3 -4.48 -12.63 27.36
C THR A 3 -4.48 -12.05 25.94
N GLN A 4 -4.90 -10.79 25.80
CA GLN A 4 -4.84 -10.07 24.53
C GLN A 4 -3.35 -9.87 24.16
N PRO A 5 -2.97 -10.00 22.87
CA PRO A 5 -1.60 -9.74 22.47
C PRO A 5 -1.28 -8.26 22.61
N THR A 6 -0.11 -7.95 23.12
CA THR A 6 0.42 -6.57 23.23
C THR A 6 1.10 -6.12 21.95
N HIS A 7 1.56 -7.06 21.10
CA HIS A 7 2.31 -6.81 19.88
C HIS A 7 1.73 -7.59 18.69
N PHE A 8 1.95 -7.03 17.49
CA PHE A 8 1.60 -7.74 16.25
C PHE A 8 2.51 -8.97 16.04
N ALA A 9 1.96 -10.02 15.45
CA ALA A 9 2.73 -11.19 15.06
C ALA A 9 3.93 -10.81 14.20
N LEU A 10 5.06 -11.52 14.35
CA LEU A 10 6.31 -11.21 13.64
C LEU A 10 6.09 -11.11 12.12
N LEU A 11 5.37 -12.07 11.53
CA LEU A 11 5.09 -12.06 10.09
C LEU A 11 4.28 -10.82 9.67
N ALA A 12 3.28 -10.39 10.47
CA ALA A 12 2.49 -9.19 10.20
C ALA A 12 3.37 -7.92 10.21
N ARG A 13 4.35 -7.86 11.12
CA ARG A 13 5.32 -6.76 11.21
C ARG A 13 6.29 -6.75 10.05
N LEU A 14 6.88 -7.90 9.70
CA LEU A 14 7.79 -8.03 8.56
C LEU A 14 7.12 -7.63 7.25
N LEU A 15 5.90 -8.13 7.00
CA LEU A 15 5.11 -7.74 5.84
C LEU A 15 4.78 -6.24 5.84
N HIS A 16 4.50 -5.65 7.01
CA HIS A 16 4.25 -4.22 7.12
C HIS A 16 5.45 -3.39 6.65
N TRP A 17 6.62 -3.65 7.21
CA TRP A 17 7.81 -2.86 6.91
C TRP A 17 8.31 -3.08 5.50
N LEU A 18 8.27 -4.32 4.99
CA LEU A 18 8.57 -4.61 3.59
C LEU A 18 7.65 -3.80 2.66
N MET A 19 6.34 -3.87 2.89
CA MET A 19 5.37 -3.12 2.07
C MET A 19 5.51 -1.62 2.23
N ALA A 20 5.81 -1.11 3.42
CA ALA A 20 6.04 0.32 3.64
C ALA A 20 7.19 0.84 2.77
N VAL A 21 8.33 0.14 2.75
CA VAL A 21 9.47 0.49 1.89
C VAL A 21 9.11 0.41 0.41
N MET A 22 8.43 -0.65 -0.02
CA MET A 22 8.02 -0.82 -1.42
C MET A 22 7.03 0.25 -1.88
N ILE A 23 6.05 0.62 -1.03
CA ILE A 23 5.05 1.66 -1.35
C ILE A 23 5.72 3.03 -1.42
N ILE A 24 6.61 3.36 -0.49
CA ILE A 24 7.37 4.62 -0.53
C ILE A 24 8.19 4.68 -1.83
N ALA A 25 8.93 3.62 -2.17
CA ALA A 25 9.67 3.55 -3.43
C ALA A 25 8.74 3.72 -4.65
N MET A 26 7.58 3.05 -4.64
CA MET A 26 6.56 3.14 -5.70
C MET A 26 6.04 4.57 -5.89
N LEU A 27 5.79 5.31 -4.80
CA LEU A 27 5.34 6.70 -4.85
C LEU A 27 6.40 7.61 -5.48
N PHE A 28 7.67 7.44 -5.14
CA PHE A 28 8.78 8.19 -5.78
C PHE A 28 8.96 7.81 -7.25
N ILE A 29 8.86 6.53 -7.60
CA ILE A 29 8.91 6.06 -8.99
C ILE A 29 7.76 6.70 -9.78
N GLY A 30 6.52 6.65 -9.25
CA GLY A 30 5.34 7.24 -9.88
C GLY A 30 5.47 8.75 -10.08
N ALA A 31 5.93 9.49 -9.07
CA ALA A 31 6.19 10.92 -9.17
C ALA A 31 7.28 11.23 -10.22
N GLY A 32 8.35 10.44 -10.26
CA GLY A 32 9.41 10.57 -11.26
C GLY A 32 8.94 10.33 -12.70
N MET A 33 7.95 9.43 -12.90
CA MET A 33 7.36 9.19 -14.22
C MET A 33 6.55 10.39 -14.72
N VAL A 34 5.84 11.09 -13.85
CA VAL A 34 5.03 12.28 -14.24
C VAL A 34 5.92 13.47 -14.62
N THR A 35 7.10 13.57 -14.03
CA THR A 35 8.02 14.72 -14.22
C THR A 35 9.02 14.53 -15.37
N SER A 36 9.03 13.38 -16.05
CA SER A 36 10.00 13.07 -17.10
C SER A 36 9.34 12.44 -18.33
N VAL A 37 9.74 12.87 -19.53
CA VAL A 37 9.39 12.29 -20.83
C VAL A 37 10.61 11.73 -21.57
N SER A 38 11.73 11.56 -20.86
CA SER A 38 13.01 11.08 -21.40
C SER A 38 13.15 9.56 -21.22
N GLN A 39 14.31 9.02 -21.62
CA GLN A 39 14.71 7.62 -21.36
C GLN A 39 14.56 7.21 -19.87
N ARG A 40 14.65 8.17 -18.95
CA ARG A 40 14.37 7.96 -17.53
C ARG A 40 12.93 7.51 -17.28
N HIS A 41 11.95 8.03 -18.04
CA HIS A 41 10.54 7.61 -17.95
C HIS A 41 10.38 6.14 -18.29
N GLU A 42 11.00 5.66 -19.36
CA GLU A 42 10.95 4.26 -19.76
C GLU A 42 11.54 3.34 -18.67
N TRP A 43 12.71 3.72 -18.14
CA TRP A 43 13.34 2.97 -17.05
C TRP A 43 12.43 2.89 -15.81
N LEU A 44 11.78 4.00 -15.42
CA LEU A 44 10.86 4.03 -14.28
C LEU A 44 9.61 3.17 -14.52
N ILE A 45 9.05 3.13 -15.74
CA ILE A 45 7.95 2.23 -16.10
C ILE A 45 8.36 0.77 -15.94
N HIS A 46 9.57 0.39 -16.35
CA HIS A 46 10.09 -0.97 -16.20
C HIS A 46 10.21 -1.41 -14.73
N LEU A 47 10.41 -0.48 -13.81
CA LEU A 47 10.40 -0.75 -12.36
C LEU A 47 8.97 -0.71 -11.79
N HIS A 48 8.14 0.22 -12.24
CA HIS A 48 6.80 0.46 -11.71
C HIS A 48 5.87 -0.75 -11.89
N LYS A 49 5.85 -1.34 -13.09
CA LYS A 49 4.96 -2.46 -13.41
C LYS A 49 5.19 -3.70 -12.51
N PRO A 50 6.41 -4.29 -12.45
CA PRO A 50 6.64 -5.47 -11.63
C PRO A 50 6.52 -5.18 -10.12
N LEU A 51 6.95 -3.98 -9.66
CA LEU A 51 6.79 -3.58 -8.27
C LEU A 51 5.31 -3.45 -7.89
N GLY A 52 4.45 -2.94 -8.79
CA GLY A 52 3.01 -2.85 -8.59
C GLY A 52 2.36 -4.23 -8.41
N ILE A 53 2.73 -5.21 -9.25
CA ILE A 53 2.25 -6.59 -9.12
C ILE A 53 2.79 -7.25 -7.85
N ALA A 54 4.05 -7.01 -7.48
CA ALA A 54 4.60 -7.51 -6.23
C ALA A 54 3.84 -6.96 -5.00
N ILE A 55 3.50 -5.66 -5.00
CA ILE A 55 2.67 -5.04 -3.95
C ILE A 55 1.27 -5.68 -3.91
N LEU A 56 0.65 -5.94 -5.07
CA LEU A 56 -0.66 -6.61 -5.16
C LEU A 56 -0.63 -8.00 -4.50
N LEU A 57 0.39 -8.80 -4.78
CA LEU A 57 0.54 -10.12 -4.18
C LEU A 57 0.79 -10.02 -2.67
N LEU A 58 1.66 -9.11 -2.25
CA LEU A 58 1.99 -8.91 -0.83
C LEU A 58 0.80 -8.38 -0.02
N VAL A 59 -0.05 -7.52 -0.58
CA VAL A 59 -1.24 -7.04 0.14
C VAL A 59 -2.25 -8.16 0.36
N VAL A 60 -2.40 -9.09 -0.59
CA VAL A 60 -3.24 -10.29 -0.40
C VAL A 60 -2.69 -11.16 0.72
N VAL A 61 -1.38 -11.47 0.70
CA VAL A 61 -0.73 -12.22 1.78
C VAL A 61 -0.89 -11.52 3.13
N ARG A 62 -0.70 -10.19 3.16
CA ARG A 62 -0.86 -9.39 4.38
C ARG A 62 -2.29 -9.42 4.92
N LEU A 63 -3.30 -9.39 4.05
CA LEU A 63 -4.71 -9.53 4.46
C LEU A 63 -4.97 -10.92 5.05
N LEU A 64 -4.47 -11.98 4.43
CA LEU A 64 -4.59 -13.35 4.95
C LEU A 64 -3.96 -13.45 6.35
N VAL A 65 -2.74 -12.93 6.53
CA VAL A 65 -2.07 -12.90 7.84
C VAL A 65 -2.86 -12.05 8.84
N ARG A 66 -3.41 -10.90 8.42
CA ARG A 66 -4.21 -10.04 9.28
C ARG A 66 -5.47 -10.74 9.80
N PHE A 67 -6.17 -11.49 8.95
CA PHE A 67 -7.39 -12.20 9.35
C PHE A 67 -7.10 -13.50 10.14
N SER A 68 -5.91 -14.09 10.00
CA SER A 68 -5.51 -15.28 10.71
C SER A 68 -4.80 -15.00 12.05
N THR A 69 -4.45 -13.74 12.35
CA THR A 69 -3.75 -13.37 13.58
C THR A 69 -4.57 -12.41 14.44
N ARG A 70 -4.44 -12.53 15.77
CA ARG A 70 -5.03 -11.55 16.69
C ARG A 70 -4.27 -10.24 16.62
N GLN A 71 -5.01 -9.14 16.60
CA GLN A 71 -4.44 -7.79 16.56
C GLN A 71 -4.41 -7.22 17.98
N PRO A 72 -3.35 -6.45 18.36
CA PRO A 72 -3.38 -5.67 19.59
C PRO A 72 -4.56 -4.70 19.59
N PRO A 73 -5.25 -4.50 20.72
CA PRO A 73 -6.28 -3.48 20.83
C PRO A 73 -5.68 -2.08 20.73
N LEU A 74 -6.49 -1.12 20.33
CA LEU A 74 -6.13 0.30 20.46
C LEU A 74 -6.21 0.71 21.94
N PRO A 75 -5.45 1.73 22.39
CA PRO A 75 -5.54 2.25 23.75
C PRO A 75 -6.98 2.63 24.12
N ASP A 76 -7.42 2.26 25.32
CA ASP A 76 -8.80 2.46 25.78
C ASP A 76 -9.15 3.95 26.00
N ASP A 77 -8.15 4.80 26.21
CA ASP A 77 -8.28 6.24 26.41
C ASP A 77 -8.37 7.06 25.12
N LEU A 78 -8.40 6.38 23.92
CA LEU A 78 -8.53 7.08 22.65
C LEU A 78 -9.93 7.65 22.44
N PRO A 79 -10.05 8.95 22.05
CA PRO A 79 -11.31 9.53 21.62
C PRO A 79 -11.91 8.73 20.45
N GLY A 80 -13.23 8.54 20.44
CA GLY A 80 -13.93 7.73 19.42
C GLY A 80 -13.64 8.15 17.98
N TRP A 81 -13.44 9.45 17.70
CA TRP A 81 -13.09 9.94 16.37
C TRP A 81 -11.69 9.47 15.93
N GLN A 82 -10.72 9.33 16.85
CA GLN A 82 -9.38 8.80 16.52
C GLN A 82 -9.45 7.30 16.21
N VAL A 83 -10.26 6.55 16.96
CA VAL A 83 -10.50 5.12 16.68
C VAL A 83 -11.13 4.95 15.29
N LEU A 84 -12.12 5.80 14.94
CA LEU A 84 -12.75 5.78 13.63
C LEU A 84 -11.74 6.14 12.53
N ALA A 85 -10.97 7.20 12.71
CA ALA A 85 -9.95 7.63 11.76
C ALA A 85 -8.88 6.56 11.53
N ALA A 86 -8.41 5.88 12.60
CA ALA A 86 -7.46 4.79 12.50
C ALA A 86 -8.04 3.61 11.68
N LYS A 87 -9.28 3.19 11.94
CA LYS A 87 -9.94 2.12 11.19
C LYS A 87 -10.16 2.52 9.72
N ALA A 88 -10.65 3.74 9.47
CA ALA A 88 -10.91 4.23 8.13
C ALA A 88 -9.61 4.35 7.31
N SER A 89 -8.53 4.86 7.89
CA SER A 89 -7.23 4.95 7.21
C SER A 89 -6.67 3.57 6.82
N HIS A 90 -6.79 2.56 7.68
CA HIS A 90 -6.38 1.20 7.35
C HIS A 90 -7.23 0.61 6.22
N VAL A 91 -8.55 0.75 6.27
CA VAL A 91 -9.44 0.29 5.19
C VAL A 91 -9.07 0.97 3.87
N LEU A 92 -8.88 2.29 3.88
CA LEU A 92 -8.51 3.05 2.70
C LEU A 92 -7.15 2.63 2.14
N LEU A 93 -6.14 2.44 2.99
CA LEU A 93 -4.81 1.95 2.58
C LEU A 93 -4.92 0.58 1.90
N TYR A 94 -5.61 -0.39 2.50
CA TYR A 94 -5.79 -1.71 1.89
C TYR A 94 -6.55 -1.63 0.56
N ALA A 95 -7.62 -0.85 0.50
CA ALA A 95 -8.39 -0.64 -0.73
C ALA A 95 -7.51 -0.05 -1.85
N LEU A 96 -6.74 1.00 -1.56
CA LEU A 96 -5.86 1.63 -2.54
C LEU A 96 -4.71 0.71 -2.99
N MET A 97 -4.12 -0.06 -2.07
CA MET A 97 -3.07 -1.04 -2.40
C MET A 97 -3.57 -2.20 -3.29
N LEU A 98 -4.87 -2.54 -3.23
CA LEU A 98 -5.49 -3.52 -4.13
C LEU A 98 -5.91 -2.88 -5.46
N VAL A 99 -6.60 -1.74 -5.39
CA VAL A 99 -7.22 -1.11 -6.56
C VAL A 99 -6.19 -0.53 -7.51
N LEU A 100 -5.14 0.15 -7.01
CA LEU A 100 -4.15 0.81 -7.87
C LEU A 100 -3.40 -0.14 -8.81
N PRO A 101 -2.84 -1.29 -8.35
CA PRO A 101 -2.20 -2.22 -9.27
C PRO A 101 -3.16 -2.84 -10.29
N LEU A 102 -4.40 -3.15 -9.88
CA LEU A 102 -5.43 -3.65 -10.78
C LEU A 102 -5.82 -2.62 -11.83
N LEU A 103 -5.97 -1.35 -11.45
CA LEU A 103 -6.20 -0.24 -12.38
C LEU A 103 -5.02 -0.07 -13.35
N GLY A 104 -3.78 -0.19 -12.86
CA GLY A 104 -2.59 -0.15 -13.69
C GLY A 104 -2.57 -1.27 -14.73
N TRP A 105 -2.93 -2.48 -14.32
CA TRP A 105 -3.05 -3.63 -15.22
C TRP A 105 -4.16 -3.43 -16.26
N ALA A 106 -5.35 -3.04 -15.81
CA ALA A 106 -6.47 -2.72 -16.70
C ALA A 106 -6.13 -1.59 -17.67
N MET A 107 -5.44 -0.55 -17.20
CA MET A 107 -5.02 0.58 -18.04
C MET A 107 -4.08 0.14 -19.18
N ILE A 108 -3.04 -0.65 -18.88
CA ILE A 108 -2.14 -1.15 -19.93
C ILE A 108 -2.86 -2.12 -20.86
N SER A 109 -3.78 -2.96 -20.36
CA SER A 109 -4.63 -3.80 -21.22
C SER A 109 -5.45 -2.96 -22.19
N ALA A 110 -6.09 -1.87 -21.71
CA ALA A 110 -6.91 -0.97 -22.53
C ALA A 110 -6.10 -0.13 -23.54
N SER A 111 -4.77 0.02 -23.36
CA SER A 111 -3.91 0.67 -24.36
C SER A 111 -3.66 -0.19 -25.59
N GLY A 112 -3.93 -1.50 -25.51
CA GLY A 112 -3.60 -2.47 -26.56
C GLY A 112 -2.14 -2.95 -26.53
N GLU A 113 -1.34 -2.42 -25.61
CA GLU A 113 0.06 -2.82 -25.42
C GLU A 113 0.18 -4.09 -24.57
N PRO A 114 1.18 -4.96 -24.83
CA PRO A 114 1.40 -6.14 -24.00
C PRO A 114 1.79 -5.73 -22.58
N VAL A 115 1.18 -6.39 -21.58
CA VAL A 115 1.46 -6.11 -20.17
C VAL A 115 2.73 -6.85 -19.74
N MET A 116 3.88 -6.31 -20.12
CA MET A 116 5.18 -6.90 -19.80
C MET A 116 5.63 -6.55 -18.39
N LEU A 117 5.97 -7.56 -17.58
CA LEU A 117 6.60 -7.41 -16.26
C LEU A 117 8.13 -7.53 -16.35
N SER A 118 8.61 -8.31 -17.30
CA SER A 118 10.04 -8.47 -17.63
C SER A 118 10.15 -8.78 -19.13
N ASN A 119 11.38 -8.95 -19.63
CA ASN A 119 11.62 -9.31 -21.03
C ASN A 119 10.98 -10.65 -21.44
N THR A 120 10.64 -11.51 -20.48
CA THR A 120 10.12 -12.86 -20.72
C THR A 120 8.75 -13.11 -20.07
N LEU A 121 8.31 -12.27 -19.16
CA LEU A 121 7.07 -12.47 -18.40
C LEU A 121 6.02 -11.45 -18.84
N GLN A 122 4.99 -11.94 -19.52
CA GLN A 122 3.82 -11.17 -19.92
C GLN A 122 2.59 -11.62 -19.13
N LEU A 123 1.82 -10.63 -18.63
CA LEU A 123 0.49 -10.90 -18.07
C LEU A 123 -0.58 -10.88 -19.18
N PRO A 124 -1.66 -11.66 -19.03
CA PRO A 124 -2.77 -11.62 -19.97
C PRO A 124 -3.45 -10.25 -19.96
N SER A 125 -3.98 -9.82 -21.09
CA SER A 125 -4.84 -8.65 -21.17
C SER A 125 -6.17 -8.95 -20.48
N ILE A 126 -6.65 -8.05 -19.63
CA ILE A 126 -7.90 -8.21 -18.88
C ILE A 126 -9.02 -7.32 -19.43
N LEU A 127 -8.70 -6.41 -20.37
CA LEU A 127 -9.64 -5.56 -21.09
C LEU A 127 -9.29 -5.52 -22.58
N PRO A 128 -10.27 -5.33 -23.47
CA PRO A 128 -10.00 -5.04 -24.87
C PRO A 128 -9.36 -3.67 -25.04
N ALA A 129 -8.64 -3.46 -26.14
CA ALA A 129 -8.06 -2.15 -26.48
C ALA A 129 -9.17 -1.11 -26.71
N ASP A 130 -9.13 -0.02 -25.96
CA ASP A 130 -10.09 1.10 -26.03
C ASP A 130 -9.42 2.37 -25.49
N ALA A 131 -9.26 3.37 -26.36
CA ALA A 131 -8.58 4.62 -26.03
C ALA A 131 -9.34 5.46 -24.98
N GLN A 132 -10.67 5.41 -24.94
CA GLN A 132 -11.46 6.15 -23.95
C GLN A 132 -11.35 5.52 -22.57
N VAL A 133 -11.45 4.18 -22.51
CA VAL A 133 -11.25 3.42 -21.27
C VAL A 133 -9.82 3.63 -20.76
N PHE A 134 -8.80 3.56 -21.63
CA PHE A 134 -7.42 3.86 -21.24
C PHE A 134 -7.29 5.25 -20.62
N ALA A 135 -7.83 6.29 -21.27
CA ALA A 135 -7.74 7.68 -20.77
C ALA A 135 -8.44 7.85 -19.41
N LEU A 136 -9.59 7.20 -19.20
CA LEU A 136 -10.32 7.20 -17.93
C LEU A 136 -9.51 6.52 -16.83
N LEU A 137 -9.02 5.31 -17.08
CA LEU A 137 -8.25 4.52 -16.11
C LEU A 137 -6.94 5.22 -15.74
N ARG A 138 -6.28 5.86 -16.71
CA ARG A 138 -5.05 6.65 -16.46
C ARG A 138 -5.32 7.81 -15.51
N LYS A 139 -6.41 8.56 -15.71
CA LYS A 139 -6.81 9.65 -14.81
C LYS A 139 -7.14 9.11 -13.41
N ALA A 140 -7.96 8.04 -13.34
CA ALA A 140 -8.33 7.41 -12.08
C ALA A 140 -7.10 6.91 -11.31
N HIS A 141 -6.17 6.21 -11.97
CA HIS A 141 -4.92 5.75 -11.37
C HIS A 141 -4.10 6.92 -10.79
N GLY A 142 -3.96 8.02 -11.53
CA GLY A 142 -3.25 9.21 -11.08
C GLY A 142 -3.89 9.85 -9.83
N TYR A 143 -5.20 10.07 -9.83
CA TYR A 143 -5.90 10.65 -8.66
C TYR A 143 -5.85 9.74 -7.43
N LEU A 144 -6.04 8.43 -7.61
CA LEU A 144 -5.95 7.48 -6.52
C LEU A 144 -4.52 7.32 -5.99
N ALA A 145 -3.49 7.50 -6.84
CA ALA A 145 -2.09 7.53 -6.40
C ALA A 145 -1.80 8.75 -5.50
N TYR A 146 -2.35 9.94 -5.82
CA TYR A 146 -2.27 11.10 -4.92
C TYR A 146 -3.03 10.87 -3.61
N LEU A 147 -4.19 10.21 -3.67
CA LEU A 147 -4.95 9.84 -2.47
C LEU A 147 -4.15 8.85 -1.60
N LEU A 148 -3.51 7.84 -2.21
CA LEU A 148 -2.62 6.93 -1.50
C LEU A 148 -1.47 7.69 -0.84
N PHE A 149 -0.82 8.60 -1.56
CA PHE A 149 0.28 9.41 -1.04
C PHE A 149 -0.16 10.20 0.21
N LEU A 150 -1.28 10.92 0.12
CA LEU A 150 -1.83 11.67 1.26
C LEU A 150 -2.17 10.74 2.44
N THR A 151 -2.79 9.59 2.15
CA THR A 151 -3.18 8.62 3.19
C THR A 151 -1.95 8.04 3.89
N VAL A 152 -0.86 7.75 3.15
CA VAL A 152 0.42 7.29 3.71
C VAL A 152 1.04 8.37 4.59
N LEU A 153 1.04 9.65 4.17
CA LEU A 153 1.56 10.75 4.99
C LEU A 153 0.78 10.92 6.30
N LEU A 154 -0.56 10.87 6.23
CA LEU A 154 -1.40 10.96 7.43
C LEU A 154 -1.22 9.75 8.35
N HIS A 155 -1.09 8.55 7.80
CA HIS A 155 -0.80 7.34 8.56
C HIS A 155 0.55 7.42 9.27
N LEU A 156 1.60 7.87 8.58
CA LEU A 156 2.92 8.09 9.17
C LEU A 156 2.87 9.18 10.26
N ALA A 157 2.22 10.31 9.99
CA ALA A 157 2.06 11.39 10.96
C ALA A 157 1.33 10.91 12.24
N ALA A 158 0.27 10.12 12.09
CA ALA A 158 -0.43 9.51 13.22
C ALA A 158 0.49 8.55 14.00
N ALA A 159 1.24 7.69 13.33
CA ALA A 159 2.19 6.78 13.99
C ALA A 159 3.26 7.55 14.79
N LEU A 160 3.83 8.62 14.21
CA LEU A 160 4.80 9.47 14.89
C LEU A 160 4.18 10.25 16.07
N PHE A 161 2.95 10.72 15.91
CA PHE A 161 2.20 11.37 17.00
C PHE A 161 2.01 10.41 18.19
N HIS A 162 1.61 9.17 17.94
CA HIS A 162 1.50 8.15 18.97
C HIS A 162 2.85 7.85 19.65
N GLY A 163 3.93 7.71 18.87
CA GLY A 163 5.26 7.39 19.42
C GLY A 163 5.93 8.53 20.17
N TRP A 164 5.80 9.80 19.70
CA TRP A 164 6.58 10.92 20.25
C TRP A 164 5.78 11.84 21.17
N VAL A 165 4.48 12.04 20.86
CA VAL A 165 3.62 12.98 21.62
C VAL A 165 2.82 12.23 22.67
N ARG A 166 2.01 11.24 22.26
CA ARG A 166 1.25 10.42 23.20
C ARG A 166 2.12 9.46 24.00
N ARG A 167 3.19 8.96 23.38
CA ARG A 167 4.11 7.98 23.95
C ARG A 167 3.42 6.70 24.44
N ASP A 168 2.40 6.27 23.67
CA ASP A 168 1.68 5.03 23.88
C ASP A 168 2.33 3.86 23.08
N GLU A 169 1.80 2.65 23.25
CA GLU A 169 2.37 1.43 22.67
C GLU A 169 2.00 1.18 21.20
N VAL A 170 1.21 2.08 20.57
CA VAL A 170 0.71 1.86 19.19
C VAL A 170 1.86 1.69 18.20
N LEU A 171 2.84 2.59 18.20
CA LEU A 171 4.01 2.50 17.32
C LEU A 171 4.92 1.34 17.73
N ASP A 172 5.18 1.17 19.04
CA ASP A 172 6.05 0.12 19.57
C ASP A 172 5.50 -1.29 19.28
N SER A 173 4.17 -1.49 19.29
CA SER A 173 3.54 -2.76 18.93
C SER A 173 3.88 -3.25 17.52
N MET A 174 4.23 -2.33 16.62
CA MET A 174 4.63 -2.61 15.23
C MET A 174 6.17 -2.63 15.06
N LEU A 175 6.92 -1.92 15.90
CA LEU A 175 8.40 -1.86 15.85
C LEU A 175 9.05 -3.02 16.60
N ARG A 176 8.62 -3.24 17.83
CA ARG A 176 9.27 -4.17 18.78
C ARG A 176 8.39 -5.40 18.96
N GLY A 177 8.99 -6.58 19.05
CA GLY A 177 8.29 -7.86 19.17
C GLY A 177 8.43 -8.49 20.55
N ARG A 178 8.67 -7.69 21.59
CA ARG A 178 8.94 -8.22 22.92
C ARG A 178 8.20 -7.39 23.97
N ASP A 179 7.48 -8.08 24.87
CA ASP A 179 7.04 -7.49 26.11
C ASP A 179 8.31 -7.02 26.85
N ARG A 180 8.27 -5.81 27.35
CA ARG A 180 9.25 -5.38 28.35
C ARG A 180 8.77 -5.99 29.65
N ASP A 181 9.44 -7.09 30.08
CA ASP A 181 9.38 -7.57 31.46
C ASP A 181 9.81 -6.45 32.42
#